data_fe95e1e8bcf2909f93b7c19ec7257728
#
_entry.id   fe95e1e8bcf2909f93b7c19ec7257728
#
_cell.length_a   1.000
_cell.length_b   1.000
_cell.length_c   1.000
_cell.angle_alpha   90.00
_cell.angle_beta   90.00
_cell.angle_gamma   90.00
#
_symmetry.space_group_name_H-M   'P 1'
#
loop_
_entity.id
_entity.type
_entity.pdbx_description
1 polymer ?
#
loop_
_entity_poly.entity_id
_entity_poly.type
_entity_poly.pdbx_seq_one_letter_code
_entity_poly.pdbx_strand_id
1 'polypeptide(L)'
;YWMMLGDFNAVSRADNIIYGFDEDNKAFLVHDYVSGNTPYIDIVDRLHPGDFQKSTFSGRRIDFIYMTEPLFRKVRSAEIIHDGYPTSCRDPRGVTKFCYPSDHYPIIVNLKF
;
A
#
# COMPACT_ATOMS: atom_id res chain seq x y z
N TYR A 1 7.35 10.86 17.00
CA TYR A 1 7.21 9.78 16.03
C TYR A 1 5.75 9.38 15.85
N TRP A 2 5.20 9.63 14.66
CA TRP A 2 3.80 9.27 14.37
C TRP A 2 3.74 8.40 13.12
N MET A 3 2.84 7.42 13.16
CA MET A 3 2.58 6.51 12.06
C MET A 3 1.07 6.25 11.97
N MET A 4 0.58 6.21 10.74
CA MET A 4 -0.80 5.86 10.42
C MET A 4 -0.76 4.79 9.33
N LEU A 5 -1.41 3.67 9.53
CA LEU A 5 -1.36 2.56 8.57
C LEU A 5 -2.70 1.83 8.48
N GLY A 6 -2.91 1.20 7.36
CA GLY A 6 -4.10 0.39 7.12
C GLY A 6 -4.61 0.47 5.69
N ASP A 7 -5.80 -0.10 5.50
CA ASP A 7 -6.56 0.01 4.26
C ASP A 7 -7.34 1.34 4.27
N PHE A 8 -6.95 2.24 3.38
CA PHE A 8 -7.61 3.55 3.25
C PHE A 8 -8.70 3.56 2.19
N ASN A 9 -8.84 2.45 1.44
CA ASN A 9 -9.79 2.33 0.35
C ASN A 9 -9.73 3.54 -0.62
N ALA A 10 -8.53 4.02 -0.85
CA ALA A 10 -8.23 5.20 -1.66
C ALA A 10 -6.91 4.99 -2.39
N VAL A 11 -6.69 5.75 -3.45
CA VAL A 11 -5.49 5.63 -4.29
C VAL A 11 -4.70 6.93 -4.31
N SER A 12 -3.41 6.82 -4.62
CA SER A 12 -2.50 7.94 -4.77
C SER A 12 -2.43 8.40 -6.24
N ARG A 13 -2.35 9.70 -6.46
CA ARG A 13 -2.09 10.27 -7.80
C ARG A 13 -0.76 9.81 -8.38
N ALA A 14 0.22 9.52 -7.53
CA ALA A 14 1.51 8.99 -7.96
C ALA A 14 1.37 7.68 -8.76
N ASP A 15 0.31 6.90 -8.48
CA ASP A 15 0.05 5.62 -9.14
C ASP A 15 -0.89 5.74 -10.35
N ASN A 16 -1.33 6.95 -10.70
CA ASN A 16 -2.36 7.12 -11.72
C ASN A 16 -1.89 6.75 -13.13
N ILE A 17 -0.60 6.68 -13.35
CA ILE A 17 -0.05 6.17 -14.63
C ILE A 17 -0.49 4.70 -14.86
N ILE A 18 -0.72 3.96 -13.78
CA ILE A 18 -1.19 2.57 -13.83
C ILE A 18 -2.69 2.51 -14.03
N TYR A 19 -3.46 3.36 -13.32
CA TYR A 19 -4.93 3.30 -13.32
C TYR A 19 -5.56 4.03 -14.51
N GLY A 20 -5.01 5.17 -14.90
CA GLY A 20 -5.60 6.00 -15.93
C GLY A 20 -6.94 6.62 -15.54
N PHE A 21 -7.14 6.91 -14.26
CA PHE A 21 -8.35 7.58 -13.77
C PHE A 21 -8.39 9.04 -14.18
N ASP A 22 -9.62 9.60 -14.32
CA ASP A 22 -9.81 11.02 -14.50
C ASP A 22 -9.25 11.79 -13.30
N GLU A 23 -8.79 13.01 -13.54
CA GLU A 23 -8.13 13.84 -12.54
C GLU A 23 -9.02 14.16 -11.35
N ASP A 24 -10.34 14.22 -11.57
CA ASP A 24 -11.35 14.50 -10.53
C ASP A 24 -11.93 13.23 -9.89
N ASN A 25 -11.34 12.07 -10.12
CA ASN A 25 -11.82 10.82 -9.52
C ASN A 25 -11.76 10.91 -7.99
N LYS A 26 -12.89 10.59 -7.35
CA LYS A 26 -13.03 10.67 -5.89
C LYS A 26 -12.11 9.72 -5.13
N ALA A 27 -11.57 8.70 -5.79
CA ALA A 27 -10.62 7.76 -5.18
C ALA A 27 -9.33 8.46 -4.72
N PHE A 28 -9.02 9.65 -5.24
CA PHE A 28 -7.83 10.43 -4.85
C PHE A 28 -8.04 11.29 -3.60
N LEU A 29 -9.28 11.51 -3.15
CA LEU A 29 -9.58 12.53 -2.14
C LEU A 29 -8.84 12.33 -0.82
N VAL A 30 -8.81 11.10 -0.30
CA VAL A 30 -8.17 10.83 0.99
C VAL A 30 -6.66 11.06 0.91
N HIS A 31 -6.02 10.49 -0.09
CA HIS A 31 -4.56 10.63 -0.24
C HIS A 31 -4.18 12.09 -0.54
N ASP A 32 -4.95 12.79 -1.37
CA ASP A 32 -4.73 14.21 -1.64
C ASP A 32 -4.80 15.03 -0.35
N TYR A 33 -5.79 14.76 0.51
CA TYR A 33 -5.91 15.46 1.79
C TYR A 33 -4.69 15.17 2.68
N VAL A 34 -4.30 13.91 2.82
CA VAL A 34 -3.17 13.52 3.66
C VAL A 34 -1.88 14.19 3.18
N SER A 35 -1.59 14.12 1.88
CA SER A 35 -0.35 14.69 1.34
C SER A 35 -0.34 16.21 1.29
N GLY A 36 -1.50 16.84 1.11
CA GLY A 36 -1.58 18.31 0.98
C GLY A 36 -1.78 19.05 2.29
N ASN A 37 -2.31 18.39 3.34
CA ASN A 37 -2.74 19.06 4.57
C ASN A 37 -2.13 18.48 5.85
N THR A 38 -1.27 17.49 5.75
CA THR A 38 -0.65 16.85 6.90
C THR A 38 0.86 16.65 6.67
N PRO A 39 1.64 16.46 7.75
CA PRO A 39 3.06 16.13 7.61
C PRO A 39 3.32 14.64 7.32
N TYR A 40 2.30 13.84 7.07
CA TYR A 40 2.47 12.42 6.80
C TYR A 40 3.01 12.16 5.41
N ILE A 41 3.94 11.23 5.31
CA ILE A 41 4.62 10.80 4.10
C ILE A 41 4.18 9.38 3.76
N ASP A 42 3.79 9.14 2.52
CA ASP A 42 3.58 7.81 1.96
C ASP A 42 4.95 7.15 1.78
N ILE A 43 5.31 6.26 2.70
CA ILE A 43 6.68 5.76 2.78
C ILE A 43 7.04 4.77 1.67
N VAL A 44 6.10 3.98 1.20
CA VAL A 44 6.39 3.03 0.10
C VAL A 44 6.69 3.80 -1.18
N ASP A 45 5.89 4.81 -1.51
CA ASP A 45 6.16 5.65 -2.68
C ASP A 45 7.46 6.43 -2.53
N ARG A 46 7.73 6.97 -1.34
CA ARG A 46 8.95 7.73 -1.07
C ARG A 46 10.22 6.89 -1.25
N LEU A 47 10.19 5.62 -0.86
CA LEU A 47 11.33 4.70 -0.97
C LEU A 47 11.44 4.07 -2.35
N HIS A 48 10.35 3.94 -3.07
CA HIS A 48 10.27 3.31 -4.39
C HIS A 48 9.58 4.22 -5.41
N PRO A 49 10.08 5.44 -5.63
CA PRO A 49 9.42 6.39 -6.53
C PRO A 49 9.38 5.85 -7.96
N GLY A 50 8.18 5.88 -8.57
CA GLY A 50 7.97 5.38 -9.91
C GLY A 50 7.90 3.85 -10.03
N ASP A 51 8.03 3.12 -8.92
CA ASP A 51 7.93 1.66 -8.89
C ASP A 51 6.61 1.27 -8.22
N PHE A 52 5.58 1.04 -9.04
CA PHE A 52 4.25 0.71 -8.54
C PHE A 52 4.23 -0.69 -7.91
N GLN A 53 3.74 -0.76 -6.67
CA GLN A 53 3.58 -2.01 -5.93
C GLN A 53 2.13 -2.16 -5.50
N LYS A 54 1.37 -3.04 -6.16
CA LYS A 54 -0.02 -3.31 -5.80
C LYS A 54 -0.12 -3.89 -4.38
N SER A 55 -1.13 -3.47 -3.65
CA SER A 55 -1.42 -4.00 -2.31
C SER A 55 -2.60 -4.98 -2.29
N THR A 56 -3.30 -5.13 -3.41
CA THR A 56 -4.45 -6.03 -3.55
C THR A 56 -4.31 -6.94 -4.76
N PHE A 57 -5.02 -8.07 -4.74
CA PHE A 57 -5.08 -9.00 -5.87
C PHE A 57 -5.69 -8.35 -7.12
N SER A 58 -6.57 -7.36 -6.92
CA SER A 58 -7.20 -6.60 -8.02
C SER A 58 -6.24 -5.63 -8.73
N GLY A 59 -5.02 -5.47 -8.21
CA GLY A 59 -4.00 -4.64 -8.84
C GLY A 59 -3.99 -3.18 -8.38
N ARG A 60 -4.60 -2.87 -7.24
CA ARG A 60 -4.59 -1.52 -6.65
C ARG A 60 -3.63 -1.44 -5.48
N ARG A 61 -3.16 -0.22 -5.20
CA ARG A 61 -2.44 0.11 -3.98
C ARG A 61 -3.34 1.03 -3.15
N ILE A 62 -4.03 0.43 -2.18
CA ILE A 62 -4.99 1.12 -1.30
C ILE A 62 -4.64 0.97 0.18
N ASP A 63 -3.60 0.19 0.48
CA ASP A 63 -3.06 0.03 1.82
C ASP A 63 -1.80 0.88 1.91
N PHE A 64 -1.75 1.75 2.91
CA PHE A 64 -0.66 2.72 3.05
C PHE A 64 -0.05 2.64 4.44
N ILE A 65 1.22 2.98 4.51
CA ILE A 65 1.90 3.34 5.75
C ILE A 65 2.38 4.77 5.57
N TYR A 66 1.82 5.66 6.38
CA TYR A 66 2.20 7.06 6.42
C TYR A 66 2.99 7.31 7.69
N MET A 67 4.07 8.06 7.59
CA MET A 67 4.89 8.45 8.73
C MET A 67 5.21 9.93 8.68
N THR A 68 5.43 10.51 9.86
CA THR A 68 6.06 11.84 9.94
C THR A 68 7.56 11.71 9.66
N GLU A 69 8.18 12.80 9.21
CA GLU A 69 9.59 12.83 8.82
C GLU A 69 10.55 12.28 9.88
N PRO A 70 10.40 12.61 11.18
CA PRO A 70 11.31 12.05 12.20
C PRO A 70 11.29 10.53 12.27
N LEU A 71 10.11 9.91 12.12
CA LEU A 71 10.01 8.45 12.09
C LEU A 71 10.50 7.89 10.76
N PHE A 72 10.18 8.54 9.65
CA PHE A 72 10.65 8.12 8.33
C PHE A 72 12.17 7.99 8.26
N ARG A 73 12.90 8.87 8.93
CA ARG A 73 14.38 8.80 9.00
C ARG A 73 14.89 7.53 9.68
N LYS A 74 14.05 6.82 10.40
CA LYS A 74 14.39 5.54 11.04
C LYS A 74 14.09 4.33 10.15
N VAL A 75 13.44 4.55 9.01
CA VAL A 75 13.08 3.47 8.09
C VAL A 75 14.33 2.97 7.37
N ARG A 76 14.52 1.65 7.38
CA ARG A 76 15.58 0.95 6.64
C ARG A 76 15.04 0.37 5.35
N SER A 77 13.82 -0.14 5.38
CA SER A 77 13.15 -0.66 4.21
C SER A 77 11.64 -0.68 4.44
N ALA A 78 10.88 -0.55 3.35
CA ALA A 78 9.45 -0.77 3.35
C ALA A 78 9.07 -1.37 2.00
N GLU A 79 8.30 -2.46 2.03
CA GLU A 79 7.90 -3.13 0.80
C GLU A 79 6.59 -3.89 0.99
N ILE A 80 5.88 -4.08 -0.12
CA ILE A 80 4.71 -4.93 -0.19
C ILE A 80 5.17 -6.31 -0.63
N ILE A 81 4.81 -7.33 0.14
CA ILE A 81 5.30 -8.69 -0.09
C ILE A 81 4.40 -9.41 -1.08
N HIS A 82 4.94 -9.68 -2.27
CA HIS A 82 4.26 -10.42 -3.33
C HIS A 82 4.76 -11.86 -3.45
N ASP A 83 6.07 -12.04 -3.38
CA ASP A 83 6.72 -13.34 -3.58
C ASP A 83 6.41 -14.29 -2.42
N GLY A 84 6.03 -15.51 -2.77
CA GLY A 84 5.72 -16.55 -1.80
C GLY A 84 4.37 -16.36 -1.11
N TYR A 85 3.63 -15.28 -1.40
CA TYR A 85 2.29 -15.08 -0.84
C TYR A 85 1.25 -15.83 -1.66
N PRO A 86 0.41 -16.69 -1.05
CA PRO A 86 -0.56 -17.49 -1.81
C PRO A 86 -1.69 -16.61 -2.36
N THR A 87 -1.88 -16.65 -3.68
CA THR A 87 -2.92 -15.87 -4.37
C THR A 87 -4.00 -16.74 -4.98
N SER A 88 -3.84 -18.07 -4.90
CA SER A 88 -4.81 -19.02 -5.46
C SER A 88 -5.02 -20.18 -4.51
N CYS A 89 -6.19 -20.82 -4.65
CA CYS A 89 -6.53 -21.99 -3.87
C CYS A 89 -6.09 -23.26 -4.59
N ARG A 90 -5.36 -24.13 -3.89
CA ARG A 90 -4.93 -25.44 -4.37
C ARG A 90 -5.29 -26.56 -3.39
N ASP A 91 -6.44 -26.44 -2.73
CA ASP A 91 -6.91 -27.51 -1.85
C ASP A 91 -7.37 -28.69 -2.70
N PRO A 92 -6.74 -29.89 -2.57
CA PRO A 92 -7.12 -31.07 -3.34
C PRO A 92 -8.52 -31.55 -3.02
N ARG A 93 -9.12 -31.12 -1.91
CA ARG A 93 -10.50 -31.46 -1.54
C ARG A 93 -11.54 -30.60 -2.25
N GLY A 94 -11.10 -29.60 -3.04
CA GLY A 94 -11.98 -28.66 -3.71
C GLY A 94 -12.64 -27.62 -2.81
N VAL A 95 -12.18 -27.48 -1.57
CA VAL A 95 -12.63 -26.43 -0.65
C VAL A 95 -11.87 -25.16 -0.98
N THR A 96 -12.52 -24.22 -1.66
CA THR A 96 -11.87 -22.99 -2.14
C THR A 96 -11.92 -21.83 -1.15
N LYS A 97 -12.72 -21.98 -0.09
CA LYS A 97 -12.91 -20.95 0.93
C LYS A 97 -11.70 -20.93 1.85
N PHE A 98 -11.08 -19.78 2.07
CA PHE A 98 -9.94 -19.61 2.99
C PHE A 98 -8.61 -20.23 2.54
N CYS A 99 -8.39 -20.30 1.22
CA CYS A 99 -7.12 -20.84 0.68
C CYS A 99 -5.95 -19.85 0.80
N TYR A 100 -6.23 -18.59 1.04
CA TYR A 100 -5.24 -17.55 1.28
C TYR A 100 -5.67 -16.69 2.47
N PRO A 101 -4.74 -16.10 3.22
CA PRO A 101 -5.08 -15.33 4.42
C PRO A 101 -5.87 -14.08 4.14
N SER A 102 -5.63 -13.41 3.01
CA SER A 102 -6.27 -12.16 2.61
C SER A 102 -6.10 -11.95 1.11
N ASP A 103 -7.01 -11.18 0.48
CA ASP A 103 -6.84 -10.67 -0.88
C ASP A 103 -6.01 -9.36 -0.93
N HIS A 104 -5.47 -8.95 0.22
CA HIS A 104 -4.46 -7.91 0.35
C HIS A 104 -3.11 -8.55 0.64
N TYR A 105 -2.05 -7.96 0.08
CA TYR A 105 -0.68 -8.37 0.36
C TYR A 105 -0.19 -7.75 1.67
N PRO A 106 0.67 -8.44 2.42
CA PRO A 106 1.28 -7.84 3.60
C PRO A 106 2.26 -6.73 3.23
N ILE A 107 2.37 -5.74 4.10
CA ILE A 107 3.35 -4.66 3.99
C ILE A 107 4.30 -4.78 5.17
N ILE A 108 5.59 -4.76 4.91
CA ILE A 108 6.63 -4.84 5.94
C ILE A 108 7.44 -3.55 5.91
N VAL A 109 7.63 -2.96 7.08
CA VAL A 109 8.54 -1.84 7.29
C VAL A 109 9.56 -2.21 8.35
N ASN A 110 10.83 -1.95 8.07
CA ASN A 110 11.92 -2.14 9.02
C ASN A 110 12.41 -0.79 9.52
N LEU A 111 12.43 -0.64 10.82
CA LEU A 111 12.85 0.57 11.51
C LEU A 111 14.09 0.27 12.36
N LYS A 112 15.01 1.22 12.41
CA LYS A 112 16.17 1.14 13.30
C LYS A 112 16.28 2.44 14.10
N PHE A 113 16.04 2.32 15.37
CA PHE A 113 16.16 3.42 16.34
C PHE A 113 17.58 3.59 16.86
#